data_24783e2bc75a58c1352cd657041f8c70
#
_entry.id   24783e2bc75a58c1352cd657041f8c70
#
_cell.length_a   1.000
_cell.length_b   1.000
_cell.length_c   1.000
_cell.angle_alpha   90.00
_cell.angle_beta   90.00
_cell.angle_gamma   90.00
#
_symmetry.space_group_name_H-M   'P 1'
#
loop_
_entity.id
_entity.type
_entity.pdbx_description
1 polymer ?
#
loop_
_entity_poly.entity_id
_entity_poly.type
_entity_poly.pdbx_seq_one_letter_code
_entity_poly.pdbx_strand_id
1 'polypeptide(L)'
;IGKSTAALVLCVVALISAVSPVQGASVYFMAVNDQLLELSDETMPAMLEGVLYVPYTLLSANATGVNLGVYATYSAAAGRVLVFSSRKQLVFDLQSNMTYDMNGNFYSERAILRNSTVYLPIARVCDVFRGDIYYTVSRVEYGYLVRVRNSAAELGDEAFIDAAANMMRNYHDRYQKEQPSADPDPQDSGVVPSSPPQVSSSRAGIYLAFTLTEEEDNVVEQVLSALSVRGCRAVFFLTPEQIIQKDDFVRQLLGSGHLVGARLTSGNVSGALEELERAGEALAAVAYCHLNLALAEELDGDATEALEQAGYVCWQT
;
A
#
# COMPACT_ATOMS: atom_id res chain seq x y z
N ILE A 1 -39.08 7.68 66.66
CA ILE A 1 -39.45 7.84 65.22
C ILE A 1 -38.36 8.70 64.56
N GLY A 2 -37.27 8.10 64.16
CA GLY A 2 -36.14 8.75 63.49
C GLY A 2 -36.20 8.48 62.01
N LYS A 3 -36.29 9.51 61.16
CA LYS A 3 -36.16 9.40 59.72
C LYS A 3 -34.68 9.56 59.35
N SER A 4 -34.09 8.47 58.88
CA SER A 4 -32.74 8.46 58.32
C SER A 4 -32.83 8.94 56.87
N THR A 5 -32.27 10.12 56.59
CA THR A 5 -32.08 10.61 55.21
C THR A 5 -30.72 10.13 54.69
N ALA A 6 -30.78 9.16 53.81
CA ALA A 6 -29.58 8.71 53.08
C ALA A 6 -29.22 9.79 52.05
N ALA A 7 -28.09 10.44 52.22
CA ALA A 7 -27.49 11.33 51.22
C ALA A 7 -26.82 10.51 50.15
N LEU A 8 -27.37 10.58 48.95
CA LEU A 8 -26.79 9.99 47.74
C LEU A 8 -25.66 10.90 47.26
N VAL A 9 -24.41 10.53 47.53
CA VAL A 9 -23.23 11.21 46.98
C VAL A 9 -23.05 10.73 45.54
N LEU A 10 -23.42 11.58 44.60
CA LEU A 10 -23.19 11.36 43.16
C LEU A 10 -21.72 11.70 42.84
N CYS A 11 -20.85 10.70 42.82
CA CYS A 11 -19.50 10.86 42.27
C CYS A 11 -19.56 10.99 40.75
N VAL A 12 -19.53 12.22 40.26
CA VAL A 12 -19.26 12.49 38.85
C VAL A 12 -17.77 12.30 38.65
N VAL A 13 -17.39 11.11 38.17
CA VAL A 13 -16.04 10.86 37.64
C VAL A 13 -16.00 11.51 36.27
N ALA A 14 -15.44 12.72 36.19
CA ALA A 14 -15.05 13.32 34.91
C ALA A 14 -13.92 12.48 34.32
N LEU A 15 -14.25 11.61 33.38
CA LEU A 15 -13.28 11.00 32.47
C LEU A 15 -12.72 12.14 31.61
N ILE A 16 -11.63 12.74 32.06
CA ILE A 16 -10.75 13.53 31.20
C ILE A 16 -10.07 12.50 30.30
N SER A 17 -10.66 12.27 29.15
CA SER A 17 -9.96 11.61 28.03
C SER A 17 -8.80 12.55 27.69
N ALA A 18 -7.61 12.21 28.18
CA ALA A 18 -6.39 12.78 27.67
C ALA A 18 -6.33 12.40 26.19
N VAL A 19 -6.69 13.33 25.32
CA VAL A 19 -6.37 13.26 23.91
C VAL A 19 -4.85 13.28 23.86
N SER A 20 -4.25 12.09 23.82
CA SER A 20 -2.85 11.98 23.48
C SER A 20 -2.72 12.64 22.10
N PRO A 21 -1.76 13.59 21.90
CA PRO A 21 -1.52 14.11 20.57
C PRO A 21 -1.26 12.88 19.69
N VAL A 22 -1.97 12.79 18.57
CA VAL A 22 -1.69 11.82 17.53
C VAL A 22 -0.24 12.05 17.16
N GLN A 23 0.63 11.19 17.68
CA GLN A 23 2.03 11.20 17.30
C GLN A 23 2.03 10.87 15.82
N GLY A 24 2.26 11.89 14.97
CA GLY A 24 2.33 11.73 13.53
C GLY A 24 3.23 10.54 13.23
N ALA A 25 2.80 9.67 12.32
CA ALA A 25 3.54 8.47 11.96
C ALA A 25 5.00 8.86 11.68
N SER A 26 5.94 8.22 12.36
CA SER A 26 7.37 8.54 12.20
C SER A 26 7.76 8.34 10.73
N VAL A 27 8.33 9.37 10.12
CA VAL A 27 8.81 9.31 8.74
C VAL A 27 10.08 8.45 8.68
N TYR A 28 10.12 7.54 7.73
CA TYR A 28 11.29 6.72 7.44
C TYR A 28 11.82 7.04 6.04
N PHE A 29 12.97 7.69 5.98
CA PHE A 29 13.72 7.86 4.74
C PHE A 29 14.40 6.55 4.36
N MET A 30 14.62 6.38 3.06
CA MET A 30 15.26 5.19 2.51
C MET A 30 16.49 5.57 1.69
N ALA A 31 17.61 4.87 1.91
CA ALA A 31 18.79 5.03 1.09
C ALA A 31 19.42 3.69 0.71
N VAL A 32 20.04 3.65 -0.47
CA VAL A 32 20.78 2.51 -0.99
C VAL A 32 22.18 2.96 -1.34
N ASN A 33 23.19 2.39 -0.70
CA ASN A 33 24.57 2.88 -0.72
C ASN A 33 24.59 4.40 -0.42
N ASP A 34 25.07 5.20 -1.35
CA ASP A 34 25.20 6.65 -1.22
C ASP A 34 24.07 7.41 -1.93
N GLN A 35 22.97 6.75 -2.23
CA GLN A 35 21.82 7.35 -2.89
C GLN A 35 20.60 7.38 -1.97
N LEU A 36 20.11 8.58 -1.67
CA LEU A 36 18.83 8.79 -0.99
C LEU A 36 17.70 8.59 -1.99
N LEU A 37 16.72 7.74 -1.64
CA LEU A 37 15.52 7.53 -2.45
C LEU A 37 14.46 8.59 -2.15
N GLU A 38 13.61 8.85 -3.11
CA GLU A 38 12.49 9.77 -2.95
C GLU A 38 11.53 9.25 -1.88
N LEU A 39 11.06 10.13 -1.01
CA LEU A 39 10.11 9.80 0.05
C LEU A 39 8.69 9.76 -0.52
N SER A 40 8.07 8.60 -0.45
CA SER A 40 6.66 8.39 -0.82
C SER A 40 6.08 7.23 0.00
N ASP A 41 4.77 7.08 0.02
CA ASP A 41 4.11 5.96 0.70
C ASP A 41 4.54 4.59 0.15
N GLU A 42 4.99 4.54 -1.10
CA GLU A 42 5.43 3.32 -1.79
C GLU A 42 6.87 2.95 -1.46
N THR A 43 7.72 3.96 -1.19
CA THR A 43 9.15 3.75 -0.91
C THR A 43 9.47 3.77 0.58
N MET A 44 8.59 4.36 1.39
CA MET A 44 8.80 4.52 2.83
C MET A 44 8.78 3.17 3.54
N PRO A 45 9.84 2.82 4.29
CA PRO A 45 9.85 1.65 5.18
C PRO A 45 8.66 1.65 6.16
N ALA A 46 8.23 0.47 6.57
CA ALA A 46 7.17 0.30 7.55
C ALA A 46 7.68 -0.46 8.78
N MET A 47 7.36 0.06 9.96
CA MET A 47 7.58 -0.66 11.22
C MET A 47 6.28 -1.34 11.62
N LEU A 48 6.25 -2.66 11.66
CA LEU A 48 5.09 -3.46 12.06
C LEU A 48 5.51 -4.48 13.10
N GLU A 49 4.88 -4.45 14.28
CA GLU A 49 5.17 -5.38 15.38
C GLU A 49 6.66 -5.50 15.74
N GLY A 50 7.40 -4.40 15.63
CA GLY A 50 8.83 -4.34 15.92
C GLY A 50 9.74 -4.87 14.79
N VAL A 51 9.16 -5.26 13.65
CA VAL A 51 9.89 -5.67 12.46
C VAL A 51 9.90 -4.53 11.44
N LEU A 52 11.08 -4.21 10.93
CA LEU A 52 11.26 -3.20 9.88
C LEU A 52 11.13 -3.85 8.51
N TYR A 53 10.18 -3.34 7.74
CA TYR A 53 9.87 -3.79 6.39
C TYR A 53 10.28 -2.74 5.36
N VAL A 54 10.82 -3.20 4.24
CA VAL A 54 11.17 -2.37 3.08
C VAL A 54 10.55 -2.93 1.80
N PRO A 55 10.20 -2.10 0.82
CA PRO A 55 9.67 -2.60 -0.45
C PRO A 55 10.71 -3.49 -1.16
N TYR A 56 10.26 -4.59 -1.77
CA TYR A 56 11.17 -5.51 -2.46
C TYR A 56 11.94 -4.83 -3.61
N THR A 57 11.36 -3.77 -4.18
CA THR A 57 11.95 -2.95 -5.25
C THR A 57 13.24 -2.26 -4.82
N LEU A 58 13.49 -2.14 -3.51
CA LEU A 58 14.77 -1.66 -2.97
C LEU A 58 15.97 -2.45 -3.50
N LEU A 59 15.80 -3.76 -3.69
CA LEU A 59 16.84 -4.64 -4.20
C LEU A 59 16.90 -4.69 -5.74
N SER A 60 16.11 -3.85 -6.42
CA SER A 60 16.11 -3.74 -7.89
C SER A 60 16.99 -2.58 -8.34
N ALA A 61 18.06 -2.86 -9.03
CA ALA A 61 18.92 -1.84 -9.61
C ALA A 61 18.18 -0.92 -10.61
N ASN A 62 17.16 -1.45 -11.28
CA ASN A 62 16.32 -0.63 -12.18
C ASN A 62 15.45 0.39 -11.44
N ALA A 63 15.05 0.08 -10.20
CA ALA A 63 14.24 0.97 -9.40
C ALA A 63 15.08 1.97 -8.60
N THR A 64 16.24 1.56 -8.12
CA THR A 64 17.10 2.38 -7.24
C THR A 64 18.28 3.04 -7.95
N GLY A 65 18.63 2.58 -9.15
CA GLY A 65 19.86 3.00 -9.82
C GLY A 65 21.15 2.37 -9.24
N VAL A 66 21.04 1.57 -8.17
CA VAL A 66 22.17 1.02 -7.42
C VAL A 66 22.19 -0.50 -7.48
N ASN A 67 23.32 -1.08 -7.82
CA ASN A 67 23.51 -2.54 -7.81
C ASN A 67 24.08 -2.99 -6.44
N LEU A 68 23.24 -3.66 -5.66
CA LEU A 68 23.63 -4.22 -4.36
C LEU A 68 24.29 -5.61 -4.47
N GLY A 69 24.25 -6.27 -5.64
CA GLY A 69 24.68 -7.67 -5.80
C GLY A 69 23.68 -8.68 -5.21
N VAL A 70 22.61 -8.19 -4.59
CA VAL A 70 21.44 -8.95 -4.16
C VAL A 70 20.23 -8.37 -4.90
N TYR A 71 19.43 -9.24 -5.48
CA TYR A 71 18.32 -8.89 -6.35
C TYR A 71 17.02 -9.44 -5.81
N ALA A 72 15.91 -8.79 -6.12
CA ALA A 72 14.59 -9.31 -5.81
C ALA A 72 13.70 -9.29 -7.05
N THR A 73 12.94 -10.35 -7.25
CA THR A 73 11.90 -10.45 -8.27
C THR A 73 10.59 -10.90 -7.63
N TYR A 74 9.50 -10.29 -8.04
CA TYR A 74 8.17 -10.68 -7.62
C TYR A 74 7.41 -11.30 -8.78
N SER A 75 6.90 -12.51 -8.57
CA SER A 75 5.97 -13.17 -9.47
C SER A 75 4.57 -13.11 -8.88
N ALA A 76 3.70 -12.27 -9.44
CA ALA A 76 2.31 -12.16 -8.99
C ALA A 76 1.55 -13.49 -9.22
N ALA A 77 1.81 -14.16 -10.36
CA ALA A 77 1.18 -15.45 -10.67
C ALA A 77 1.54 -16.56 -9.67
N ALA A 78 2.77 -16.56 -9.17
CA ALA A 78 3.21 -17.53 -8.16
C ALA A 78 2.99 -17.04 -6.72
N GLY A 79 2.61 -15.77 -6.53
CA GLY A 79 2.50 -15.14 -5.22
C GLY A 79 3.81 -15.17 -4.42
N ARG A 80 4.96 -15.04 -5.11
CA ARG A 80 6.28 -15.23 -4.48
C ARG A 80 7.24 -14.11 -4.81
N VAL A 81 7.99 -13.69 -3.79
CA VAL A 81 9.19 -12.90 -3.99
C VAL A 81 10.41 -13.81 -3.85
N LEU A 82 11.25 -13.78 -4.86
CA LEU A 82 12.55 -14.41 -4.85
C LEU A 82 13.62 -13.35 -4.63
N VAL A 83 14.36 -13.46 -3.53
CA VAL A 83 15.58 -12.66 -3.26
C VAL A 83 16.78 -13.55 -3.50
N PHE A 84 17.75 -13.09 -4.27
CA PHE A 84 18.88 -13.92 -4.65
C PHE A 84 20.17 -13.14 -4.89
N SER A 85 21.29 -13.82 -4.70
CA SER A 85 22.62 -13.41 -5.15
C SER A 85 23.25 -14.57 -5.95
N SER A 86 24.53 -14.46 -6.31
CA SER A 86 25.23 -15.54 -7.01
C SER A 86 25.33 -16.86 -6.21
N ARG A 87 25.12 -16.82 -4.90
CA ARG A 87 25.36 -17.97 -3.99
C ARG A 87 24.21 -18.30 -3.07
N LYS A 88 23.25 -17.41 -2.90
CA LYS A 88 22.19 -17.52 -1.89
C LYS A 88 20.84 -17.19 -2.50
N GLN A 89 19.81 -17.79 -1.94
CA GLN A 89 18.44 -17.58 -2.35
C GLN A 89 17.53 -17.61 -1.13
N LEU A 90 16.56 -16.70 -1.09
CA LEU A 90 15.51 -16.62 -0.08
C LEU A 90 14.18 -16.42 -0.78
N VAL A 91 13.19 -17.23 -0.44
CA VAL A 91 11.84 -17.18 -1.00
C VAL A 91 10.88 -16.69 0.06
N PHE A 92 10.08 -15.70 -0.28
CA PHE A 92 8.90 -15.31 0.47
C PHE A 92 7.68 -15.73 -0.32
N ASP A 93 6.99 -16.75 0.16
CA ASP A 93 5.76 -17.26 -0.44
C ASP A 93 4.56 -16.63 0.28
N LEU A 94 3.85 -15.72 -0.42
CA LEU A 94 2.71 -14.98 0.11
C LEU A 94 1.45 -15.84 0.18
N GLN A 95 1.34 -16.89 -0.66
CA GLN A 95 0.17 -17.76 -0.67
C GLN A 95 0.20 -18.73 0.53
N SER A 96 1.34 -19.38 0.74
CA SER A 96 1.52 -20.29 1.89
C SER A 96 1.93 -19.57 3.17
N ASN A 97 2.19 -18.25 3.09
CA ASN A 97 2.71 -17.42 4.17
C ASN A 97 3.98 -18.01 4.81
N MET A 98 4.90 -18.48 3.96
CA MET A 98 6.15 -19.12 4.37
C MET A 98 7.37 -18.36 3.83
N THR A 99 8.46 -18.43 4.60
CA THR A 99 9.75 -17.91 4.18
C THR A 99 10.79 -19.03 4.31
N TYR A 100 11.55 -19.31 3.26
CA TYR A 100 12.54 -20.38 3.24
C TYR A 100 13.72 -20.08 2.31
N ASP A 101 14.87 -20.71 2.60
CA ASP A 101 16.07 -20.59 1.77
C ASP A 101 16.27 -21.82 0.86
N MET A 102 17.33 -21.77 0.04
CA MET A 102 17.70 -22.87 -0.87
C MET A 102 18.14 -24.17 -0.15
N ASN A 103 18.46 -24.09 1.14
CA ASN A 103 18.86 -25.23 1.96
C ASN A 103 17.67 -25.89 2.66
N GLY A 104 16.44 -25.35 2.47
CA GLY A 104 15.22 -25.82 3.10
C GLY A 104 15.04 -25.35 4.54
N ASN A 105 15.80 -24.35 5.00
CA ASN A 105 15.54 -23.72 6.29
C ASN A 105 14.32 -22.80 6.19
N PHE A 106 13.43 -22.91 7.18
CA PHE A 106 12.25 -22.06 7.30
C PHE A 106 12.48 -20.96 8.33
N TYR A 107 11.89 -19.78 8.05
CA TYR A 107 12.02 -18.59 8.89
C TYR A 107 10.66 -18.09 9.35
N SER A 108 10.63 -17.45 10.52
CA SER A 108 9.40 -16.95 11.14
C SER A 108 8.89 -15.66 10.49
N GLU A 109 9.79 -14.82 10.01
CA GLU A 109 9.47 -13.54 9.40
C GLU A 109 8.87 -13.73 8.01
N ARG A 110 7.78 -13.03 7.72
CA ARG A 110 7.02 -13.13 6.48
C ARG A 110 7.14 -11.84 5.69
N ALA A 111 6.95 -11.92 4.38
CA ALA A 111 6.66 -10.74 3.58
C ALA A 111 5.23 -10.27 3.84
N ILE A 112 5.00 -8.97 3.69
CA ILE A 112 3.68 -8.36 3.81
C ILE A 112 3.32 -7.62 2.52
N LEU A 113 2.02 -7.48 2.27
CA LEU A 113 1.51 -6.64 1.21
C LEU A 113 1.06 -5.30 1.82
N ARG A 114 1.56 -4.19 1.29
CA ARG A 114 1.16 -2.83 1.69
C ARG A 114 1.02 -1.99 0.43
N ASN A 115 -0.13 -1.33 0.27
CA ASN A 115 -0.42 -0.48 -0.90
C ASN A 115 -0.05 -1.18 -2.23
N SER A 116 -0.48 -2.44 -2.38
CA SER A 116 -0.19 -3.29 -3.56
C SER A 116 1.31 -3.57 -3.82
N THR A 117 2.18 -3.20 -2.91
CA THR A 117 3.63 -3.47 -2.98
C THR A 117 4.02 -4.50 -1.92
N VAL A 118 4.85 -5.45 -2.31
CA VAL A 118 5.36 -6.45 -1.36
C VAL A 118 6.51 -5.85 -0.57
N TYR A 119 6.43 -5.96 0.74
CA TYR A 119 7.44 -5.51 1.68
C TYR A 119 8.13 -6.70 2.33
N LEU A 120 9.45 -6.61 2.47
CA LEU A 120 10.31 -7.65 2.99
C LEU A 120 10.89 -7.25 4.36
N PRO A 121 11.00 -8.18 5.32
CA PRO A 121 11.66 -7.92 6.60
C PRO A 121 13.16 -7.77 6.37
N ILE A 122 13.66 -6.53 6.37
CA ILE A 122 15.05 -6.22 5.97
C ILE A 122 16.08 -6.92 6.84
N ALA A 123 15.81 -7.09 8.13
CA ALA A 123 16.71 -7.80 9.04
C ALA A 123 16.93 -9.25 8.58
N ARG A 124 15.86 -9.96 8.19
CA ARG A 124 15.96 -11.34 7.70
C ARG A 124 16.71 -11.40 6.37
N VAL A 125 16.41 -10.47 5.46
CA VAL A 125 17.11 -10.38 4.18
C VAL A 125 18.62 -10.19 4.42
N CYS A 126 19.02 -9.21 5.23
CA CYS A 126 20.42 -8.96 5.52
C CYS A 126 21.10 -10.10 6.30
N ASP A 127 20.36 -10.83 7.14
CA ASP A 127 20.90 -11.99 7.86
C ASP A 127 21.23 -13.14 6.90
N VAL A 128 20.34 -13.49 5.98
CA VAL A 128 20.58 -14.52 4.96
C VAL A 128 21.69 -14.09 4.00
N PHE A 129 21.70 -12.82 3.56
CA PHE A 129 22.68 -12.27 2.64
C PHE A 129 23.86 -11.59 3.37
N ARG A 130 24.15 -12.04 4.59
CA ARG A 130 25.29 -11.53 5.38
C ARG A 130 26.59 -11.64 4.61
N GLY A 131 27.34 -10.53 4.54
CA GLY A 131 28.56 -10.37 3.77
C GLY A 131 28.35 -9.81 2.36
N ASP A 132 27.11 -9.87 1.83
CA ASP A 132 26.74 -9.24 0.57
C ASP A 132 26.15 -7.86 0.82
N ILE A 133 25.17 -7.76 1.74
CA ILE A 133 24.51 -6.52 2.13
C ILE A 133 24.33 -6.42 3.65
N TYR A 134 24.16 -5.21 4.13
CA TYR A 134 23.82 -4.88 5.52
C TYR A 134 22.97 -3.61 5.57
N TYR A 135 22.26 -3.39 6.66
CA TYR A 135 21.44 -2.19 6.84
C TYR A 135 21.74 -1.51 8.17
N THR A 136 21.47 -0.20 8.21
CA THR A 136 21.50 0.62 9.41
C THR A 136 20.22 1.45 9.53
N VAL A 137 19.86 1.79 10.76
CA VAL A 137 18.76 2.71 11.07
C VAL A 137 19.33 3.82 11.92
N SER A 138 19.32 5.03 11.41
CA SER A 138 19.83 6.21 12.10
C SER A 138 18.71 7.20 12.36
N ARG A 139 18.70 7.83 13.54
CA ARG A 139 17.79 8.94 13.82
C ARG A 139 18.29 10.18 13.10
N VAL A 140 17.40 10.87 12.39
CA VAL A 140 17.66 12.11 11.68
C VAL A 140 16.65 13.18 12.11
N GLU A 141 16.84 14.43 11.66
CA GLU A 141 16.03 15.58 12.09
C GLU A 141 14.52 15.35 11.91
N TYR A 142 14.10 14.71 10.82
CA TYR A 142 12.70 14.53 10.46
C TYR A 142 12.19 13.08 10.62
N GLY A 143 12.87 12.25 11.39
CA GLY A 143 12.45 10.85 11.62
C GLY A 143 13.62 9.89 11.66
N TYR A 144 13.59 8.88 10.80
CA TYR A 144 14.61 7.83 10.73
C TYR A 144 15.10 7.66 9.29
N LEU A 145 16.37 7.35 9.13
CA LEU A 145 16.96 6.93 7.86
C LEU A 145 17.27 5.43 7.95
N VAL A 146 16.65 4.67 7.05
CA VAL A 146 17.00 3.27 6.80
C VAL A 146 17.94 3.23 5.60
N ARG A 147 19.15 2.74 5.79
CA ARG A 147 20.15 2.67 4.73
C ARG A 147 20.61 1.25 4.53
N VAL A 148 20.43 0.73 3.30
CA VAL A 148 20.92 -0.60 2.90
C VAL A 148 22.15 -0.43 2.03
N ARG A 149 23.22 -1.14 2.38
CA ARG A 149 24.54 -0.97 1.75
C ARG A 149 25.18 -2.31 1.41
N ASN A 150 26.06 -2.26 0.42
CA ASN A 150 27.11 -3.26 0.19
C ASN A 150 28.51 -2.63 0.32
N SER A 151 29.54 -3.34 -0.05
CA SER A 151 30.92 -2.85 0.02
C SER A 151 31.27 -1.73 -0.95
N ALA A 152 30.38 -1.38 -1.88
CA ALA A 152 30.58 -0.29 -2.84
C ALA A 152 30.13 1.08 -2.28
N ALA A 153 29.53 1.15 -1.10
CA ALA A 153 29.19 2.41 -0.45
C ALA A 153 30.48 3.14 -0.04
N GLU A 154 30.63 4.38 -0.47
CA GLU A 154 31.82 5.20 -0.22
C GLU A 154 31.72 5.99 1.09
N LEU A 155 30.51 6.45 1.44
CA LEU A 155 30.27 7.26 2.64
C LEU A 155 29.92 6.41 3.85
N GLY A 156 30.49 6.75 5.00
CA GLY A 156 29.98 6.31 6.31
C GLY A 156 28.58 6.90 6.59
N ASP A 157 27.89 6.38 7.61
CA ASP A 157 26.51 6.83 7.89
C ASP A 157 26.45 8.29 8.28
N GLU A 158 27.35 8.80 9.13
CA GLU A 158 27.41 10.20 9.53
C GLU A 158 27.64 11.12 8.34
N ALA A 159 28.67 10.82 7.52
CA ALA A 159 28.98 11.61 6.33
C ALA A 159 27.86 11.61 5.30
N PHE A 160 27.16 10.48 5.15
CA PHE A 160 25.99 10.39 4.27
C PHE A 160 24.82 11.23 4.80
N ILE A 161 24.54 11.17 6.10
CA ILE A 161 23.46 11.96 6.74
C ILE A 161 23.72 13.44 6.55
N ASP A 162 24.94 13.90 6.78
CA ASP A 162 25.32 15.29 6.59
C ASP A 162 25.17 15.74 5.12
N ALA A 163 25.65 14.93 4.19
CA ALA A 163 25.53 15.21 2.75
C ALA A 163 24.09 15.22 2.26
N ALA A 164 23.23 14.35 2.79
CA ALA A 164 21.83 14.18 2.40
C ALA A 164 20.87 15.09 3.18
N ALA A 165 21.30 15.82 4.20
CA ALA A 165 20.44 16.56 5.13
C ALA A 165 19.46 17.50 4.41
N ASN A 166 19.94 18.30 3.46
CA ASN A 166 19.09 19.22 2.70
C ASN A 166 18.09 18.49 1.79
N MET A 167 18.49 17.36 1.24
CA MET A 167 17.61 16.54 0.40
C MET A 167 16.52 15.87 1.24
N MET A 168 16.86 15.36 2.42
CA MET A 168 15.89 14.81 3.38
C MET A 168 14.87 15.85 3.81
N ARG A 169 15.32 17.09 4.09
CA ARG A 169 14.43 18.22 4.40
C ARG A 169 13.45 18.49 3.25
N ASN A 170 13.96 18.62 2.02
CA ASN A 170 13.13 18.89 0.87
C ASN A 170 12.11 17.77 0.60
N TYR A 171 12.52 16.51 0.78
CA TYR A 171 11.62 15.37 0.64
C TYR A 171 10.56 15.33 1.74
N HIS A 172 10.94 15.62 2.99
CA HIS A 172 9.99 15.73 4.10
C HIS A 172 8.97 16.84 3.86
N ASP A 173 9.42 18.07 3.50
CA ASP A 173 8.53 19.21 3.27
C ASP A 173 7.55 18.96 2.12
N ARG A 174 7.99 18.26 1.07
CA ARG A 174 7.12 17.85 -0.03
C ARG A 174 6.12 16.80 0.43
N TYR A 175 6.56 15.77 1.12
CA TYR A 175 5.70 14.71 1.65
C TYR A 175 4.63 15.25 2.60
N GLN A 176 4.98 16.19 3.48
CA GLN A 176 4.02 16.85 4.38
C GLN A 176 2.97 17.68 3.62
N LYS A 177 3.32 18.31 2.51
CA LYS A 177 2.37 19.06 1.68
C LYS A 177 1.44 18.15 0.88
N GLU A 178 1.86 16.94 0.59
CA GLU A 178 1.08 15.94 -0.15
C GLU A 178 0.13 15.16 0.76
N GLN A 179 0.31 15.21 2.09
CA GLN A 179 -0.62 14.62 3.06
C GLN A 179 -1.89 15.50 3.18
N PRO A 180 -3.10 14.92 3.14
CA PRO A 180 -4.32 15.67 3.38
C PRO A 180 -4.26 16.31 4.77
N SER A 181 -4.40 17.62 4.84
CA SER A 181 -4.48 18.33 6.12
C SER A 181 -5.73 17.89 6.86
N ALA A 182 -5.58 17.12 7.93
CA ALA A 182 -6.63 16.91 8.90
C ALA A 182 -6.70 18.17 9.76
N ASP A 183 -7.42 19.19 9.30
CA ASP A 183 -8.24 20.09 10.09
C ASP A 183 -8.93 21.14 9.22
N PRO A 184 -10.25 21.29 9.32
CA PRO A 184 -10.90 22.58 9.13
C PRO A 184 -11.37 23.09 10.48
N ASP A 185 -10.64 24.00 11.10
CA ASP A 185 -11.20 24.84 12.15
C ASP A 185 -12.01 25.97 11.49
N PRO A 186 -13.31 26.09 11.74
CA PRO A 186 -14.12 27.16 11.21
C PRO A 186 -14.20 28.32 12.19
N GLN A 187 -13.33 29.29 12.09
CA GLN A 187 -13.59 30.69 12.48
C GLN A 187 -12.42 31.62 12.11
N ASP A 188 -12.54 32.47 11.15
CA ASP A 188 -12.79 33.89 11.31
C ASP A 188 -12.90 34.63 9.97
N SER A 189 -13.87 35.52 9.95
CA SER A 189 -14.21 36.36 8.83
C SER A 189 -13.23 37.53 8.65
N GLY A 190 -12.84 37.83 7.43
CA GLY A 190 -12.46 39.21 7.12
C GLY A 190 -11.28 39.42 6.18
N VAL A 191 -11.62 39.97 5.03
CA VAL A 191 -10.79 40.82 4.13
C VAL A 191 -10.03 40.10 3.00
N VAL A 192 -10.60 40.24 1.80
CA VAL A 192 -9.99 40.03 0.48
C VAL A 192 -8.86 41.08 0.24
N PRO A 193 -7.73 40.68 -0.31
CA PRO A 193 -7.40 41.19 -1.63
C PRO A 193 -6.96 40.14 -2.64
N SER A 194 -7.41 40.35 -3.84
CA SER A 194 -7.22 39.60 -5.06
C SER A 194 -5.77 39.34 -5.42
N SER A 195 -5.39 38.07 -5.54
CA SER A 195 -4.29 37.63 -6.37
C SER A 195 -4.73 36.36 -7.12
N PRO A 196 -4.33 36.18 -8.38
CA PRO A 196 -4.83 35.07 -9.19
C PRO A 196 -4.43 33.74 -8.58
N PRO A 197 -5.25 32.69 -8.72
CA PRO A 197 -4.99 31.39 -8.11
C PRO A 197 -3.70 30.81 -8.69
N GLN A 198 -2.67 30.68 -7.85
CA GLN A 198 -1.58 29.78 -8.13
C GLN A 198 -2.16 28.36 -8.11
N VAL A 199 -2.18 27.73 -9.26
CA VAL A 199 -2.50 26.32 -9.42
C VAL A 199 -1.43 25.54 -8.66
N SER A 200 -1.73 25.18 -7.43
CA SER A 200 -0.99 24.14 -6.74
C SER A 200 -1.17 22.88 -7.56
N SER A 201 -0.11 22.40 -8.18
CA SER A 201 -0.08 21.10 -8.84
C SER A 201 -0.10 20.00 -7.78
N SER A 202 -1.26 19.79 -7.15
CA SER A 202 -1.58 18.51 -6.56
C SER A 202 -1.55 17.53 -7.74
N ARG A 203 -0.63 16.57 -7.75
CA ARG A 203 -0.71 15.45 -8.67
C ARG A 203 -2.02 14.74 -8.39
N ALA A 204 -3.05 15.07 -9.16
CA ALA A 204 -4.28 14.32 -9.12
C ALA A 204 -3.94 12.91 -9.58
N GLY A 205 -4.10 11.93 -8.70
CA GLY A 205 -4.02 10.53 -9.07
C GLY A 205 -5.17 10.23 -10.02
N ILE A 206 -4.86 9.87 -11.27
CA ILE A 206 -5.86 9.42 -12.23
C ILE A 206 -5.95 7.91 -12.10
N TYR A 207 -7.10 7.42 -11.66
CA TYR A 207 -7.39 6.00 -11.61
C TYR A 207 -8.26 5.65 -12.81
N LEU A 208 -7.86 4.62 -13.56
CA LEU A 208 -8.60 4.12 -14.71
C LEU A 208 -9.48 2.95 -14.26
N ALA A 209 -10.77 3.08 -14.48
CA ALA A 209 -11.75 2.03 -14.22
C ALA A 209 -12.54 1.74 -15.50
N PHE A 210 -12.79 0.46 -15.75
CA PHE A 210 -13.54 0.01 -16.91
C PHE A 210 -14.63 -0.96 -16.47
N THR A 211 -15.80 -0.86 -17.10
CA THR A 211 -16.85 -1.87 -17.05
C THR A 211 -16.95 -2.52 -18.41
N LEU A 212 -17.26 -3.82 -18.46
CA LEU A 212 -17.46 -4.54 -19.74
C LEU A 212 -18.92 -4.56 -20.12
N THR A 213 -19.21 -4.22 -21.36
CA THR A 213 -20.50 -4.46 -22.02
C THR A 213 -20.39 -5.70 -22.91
N GLU A 214 -21.51 -6.34 -23.22
CA GLU A 214 -21.52 -7.67 -23.88
C GLU A 214 -20.98 -7.71 -25.31
N GLU A 215 -20.79 -6.54 -25.98
CA GLU A 215 -20.49 -6.45 -27.41
C GLU A 215 -19.04 -6.07 -27.79
N GLU A 216 -18.10 -5.97 -26.80
CA GLU A 216 -16.85 -5.22 -27.04
C GLU A 216 -15.54 -6.02 -26.88
N ASP A 217 -15.48 -7.31 -27.16
CA ASP A 217 -14.24 -8.11 -27.00
C ASP A 217 -13.03 -7.52 -27.78
N ASN A 218 -13.26 -6.94 -28.97
CA ASN A 218 -12.20 -6.32 -29.77
C ASN A 218 -11.69 -4.98 -29.20
N VAL A 219 -12.52 -4.23 -28.49
CA VAL A 219 -12.14 -2.94 -27.86
C VAL A 219 -11.29 -3.19 -26.63
N VAL A 220 -11.60 -4.22 -25.89
CA VAL A 220 -10.89 -4.59 -24.66
C VAL A 220 -9.43 -4.93 -24.93
N GLU A 221 -9.13 -5.69 -26.00
CA GLU A 221 -7.75 -5.99 -26.40
C GLU A 221 -6.96 -4.73 -26.77
N GLN A 222 -7.61 -3.77 -27.43
CA GLN A 222 -6.98 -2.48 -27.77
C GLN A 222 -6.68 -1.66 -26.52
N VAL A 223 -7.60 -1.65 -25.52
CA VAL A 223 -7.42 -0.99 -24.25
C VAL A 223 -6.24 -1.62 -23.48
N LEU A 224 -6.20 -2.95 -23.38
CA LEU A 224 -5.11 -3.67 -22.72
C LEU A 224 -3.76 -3.40 -23.38
N SER A 225 -3.72 -3.40 -24.71
CA SER A 225 -2.51 -3.05 -25.46
C SER A 225 -2.06 -1.61 -25.18
N ALA A 226 -2.98 -0.65 -25.16
CA ALA A 226 -2.68 0.75 -24.87
C ALA A 226 -2.18 0.95 -23.43
N LEU A 227 -2.77 0.26 -22.46
CA LEU A 227 -2.35 0.27 -21.06
C LEU A 227 -0.96 -0.33 -20.88
N SER A 228 -0.71 -1.47 -21.54
CA SER A 228 0.59 -2.16 -21.51
C SER A 228 1.71 -1.30 -22.08
N VAL A 229 1.50 -0.67 -23.25
CA VAL A 229 2.49 0.21 -23.89
C VAL A 229 2.86 1.40 -23.01
N ARG A 230 1.93 1.87 -22.18
CA ARG A 230 2.12 3.02 -21.29
C ARG A 230 2.51 2.64 -19.86
N GLY A 231 2.59 1.35 -19.55
CA GLY A 231 2.85 0.86 -18.19
C GLY A 231 1.75 1.24 -17.19
N CYS A 232 0.53 1.52 -17.67
CA CYS A 232 -0.59 1.90 -16.83
C CYS A 232 -1.35 0.68 -16.31
N ARG A 233 -1.83 0.77 -15.07
CA ARG A 233 -2.73 -0.22 -14.47
C ARG A 233 -4.14 0.33 -14.43
N ALA A 234 -5.12 -0.56 -14.44
CA ALA A 234 -6.54 -0.21 -14.37
C ALA A 234 -7.30 -1.21 -13.52
N VAL A 235 -8.50 -0.82 -13.10
CA VAL A 235 -9.48 -1.72 -12.48
C VAL A 235 -10.52 -2.09 -13.53
N PHE A 236 -10.87 -3.38 -13.60
CA PHE A 236 -11.93 -3.87 -14.45
C PHE A 236 -13.06 -4.41 -13.57
N PHE A 237 -14.22 -3.80 -13.65
CA PHE A 237 -15.41 -4.21 -12.90
C PHE A 237 -16.26 -5.16 -13.75
N LEU A 238 -16.45 -6.38 -13.25
CA LEU A 238 -17.12 -7.48 -13.92
C LEU A 238 -18.31 -7.96 -13.07
N THR A 239 -19.38 -8.42 -13.71
CA THR A 239 -20.43 -9.14 -13.00
C THR A 239 -19.95 -10.55 -12.63
N PRO A 240 -20.59 -11.23 -11.66
CA PRO A 240 -20.24 -12.61 -11.31
C PRO A 240 -20.28 -13.56 -12.52
N GLU A 241 -21.26 -13.37 -13.41
CA GLU A 241 -21.42 -14.14 -14.65
C GLU A 241 -20.26 -13.90 -15.63
N GLN A 242 -19.83 -12.66 -15.78
CA GLN A 242 -18.70 -12.30 -16.65
C GLN A 242 -17.39 -12.88 -16.12
N ILE A 243 -17.17 -12.92 -14.80
CA ILE A 243 -15.97 -13.55 -14.20
C ILE A 243 -15.92 -15.05 -14.56
N ILE A 244 -17.05 -15.75 -14.48
CA ILE A 244 -17.13 -17.17 -14.81
C ILE A 244 -16.99 -17.43 -16.31
N GLN A 245 -17.67 -16.64 -17.15
CA GLN A 245 -17.71 -16.86 -18.60
C GLN A 245 -16.43 -16.45 -19.31
N LYS A 246 -15.72 -15.45 -18.77
CA LYS A 246 -14.49 -14.89 -19.37
C LYS A 246 -13.26 -15.22 -18.50
N ASP A 247 -13.14 -16.45 -18.05
CA ASP A 247 -12.12 -16.90 -17.10
C ASP A 247 -10.69 -16.71 -17.61
N ASP A 248 -10.41 -16.96 -18.89
CA ASP A 248 -9.11 -16.68 -19.53
C ASP A 248 -8.79 -15.18 -19.53
N PHE A 249 -9.78 -14.36 -19.81
CA PHE A 249 -9.63 -12.90 -19.78
C PHE A 249 -9.35 -12.39 -18.36
N VAL A 250 -10.05 -12.89 -17.35
CA VAL A 250 -9.79 -12.56 -15.94
C VAL A 250 -8.36 -12.91 -15.55
N ARG A 251 -7.87 -14.09 -15.94
CA ARG A 251 -6.46 -14.48 -15.71
C ARG A 251 -5.48 -13.57 -16.46
N GLN A 252 -5.81 -13.14 -17.68
CA GLN A 252 -4.99 -12.21 -18.45
C GLN A 252 -4.92 -10.83 -17.78
N LEU A 253 -6.04 -10.28 -17.30
CA LEU A 253 -6.08 -9.02 -16.55
C LEU A 253 -5.17 -9.05 -15.34
N LEU A 254 -5.35 -10.04 -14.48
CA LEU A 254 -4.56 -10.19 -13.26
C LEU A 254 -3.09 -10.47 -13.55
N GLY A 255 -2.80 -11.30 -14.57
CA GLY A 255 -1.44 -11.59 -15.02
C GLY A 255 -0.71 -10.38 -15.60
N SER A 256 -1.45 -9.41 -16.15
CA SER A 256 -0.92 -8.14 -16.65
C SER A 256 -0.84 -7.05 -15.57
N GLY A 257 -1.21 -7.38 -14.33
CA GLY A 257 -1.12 -6.47 -13.18
C GLY A 257 -2.30 -5.50 -13.05
N HIS A 258 -3.40 -5.74 -13.77
CA HIS A 258 -4.66 -5.03 -13.57
C HIS A 258 -5.41 -5.60 -12.37
N LEU A 259 -6.39 -4.84 -11.85
CA LEU A 259 -7.26 -5.28 -10.77
C LEU A 259 -8.62 -5.69 -11.33
N VAL A 260 -9.27 -6.65 -10.66
CA VAL A 260 -10.63 -7.06 -10.94
C VAL A 260 -11.50 -6.75 -9.73
N GLY A 261 -12.62 -6.08 -9.95
CA GLY A 261 -13.65 -5.76 -8.98
C GLY A 261 -15.01 -6.30 -9.41
N ALA A 262 -15.97 -6.36 -8.50
CA ALA A 262 -17.35 -6.70 -8.82
C ALA A 262 -18.12 -5.47 -9.30
N ARG A 263 -18.83 -5.59 -10.40
CA ARG A 263 -19.87 -4.66 -10.81
C ARG A 263 -21.19 -5.12 -10.23
N LEU A 264 -21.77 -4.27 -9.36
CA LEU A 264 -23.05 -4.55 -8.73
C LEU A 264 -24.18 -4.04 -9.63
N THR A 265 -25.22 -4.84 -9.75
CA THR A 265 -26.43 -4.54 -10.51
C THR A 265 -27.67 -4.42 -9.61
N SER A 266 -27.56 -4.88 -8.38
CA SER A 266 -28.63 -4.82 -7.38
C SER A 266 -28.70 -3.46 -6.71
N GLY A 267 -29.88 -2.85 -6.68
CA GLY A 267 -30.13 -1.57 -6.03
C GLY A 267 -30.42 -1.66 -4.52
N ASN A 268 -30.10 -2.78 -3.85
CA ASN A 268 -30.27 -2.96 -2.41
C ASN A 268 -29.14 -3.76 -1.77
N VAL A 269 -28.92 -3.56 -0.47
CA VAL A 269 -27.78 -4.13 0.28
C VAL A 269 -27.75 -5.66 0.22
N SER A 270 -28.90 -6.34 0.38
CA SER A 270 -28.93 -7.79 0.42
C SER A 270 -28.53 -8.42 -0.92
N GLY A 271 -29.08 -7.88 -2.03
CA GLY A 271 -28.71 -8.34 -3.37
C GLY A 271 -27.25 -8.02 -3.72
N ALA A 272 -26.76 -6.83 -3.29
CA ALA A 272 -25.38 -6.43 -3.49
C ALA A 272 -24.38 -7.38 -2.75
N LEU A 273 -24.70 -7.77 -1.53
CA LEU A 273 -23.90 -8.75 -0.77
C LEU A 273 -23.92 -10.13 -1.42
N GLU A 274 -25.06 -10.60 -1.93
CA GLU A 274 -25.14 -11.86 -2.69
C GLU A 274 -24.31 -11.80 -3.98
N GLU A 275 -24.35 -10.68 -4.71
CA GLU A 275 -23.52 -10.48 -5.91
C GLU A 275 -22.02 -10.47 -5.57
N LEU A 276 -21.64 -9.84 -4.46
CA LEU A 276 -20.25 -9.81 -3.98
C LEU A 276 -19.75 -11.19 -3.57
N GLU A 277 -20.56 -11.98 -2.85
CA GLU A 277 -20.24 -13.34 -2.47
C GLU A 277 -20.03 -14.22 -3.71
N ARG A 278 -20.96 -14.17 -4.66
CA ARG A 278 -20.88 -14.91 -5.93
C ARG A 278 -19.67 -14.50 -6.77
N ALA A 279 -19.39 -13.19 -6.85
CA ALA A 279 -18.22 -12.68 -7.57
C ALA A 279 -16.92 -13.09 -6.88
N GLY A 280 -16.89 -13.09 -5.56
CA GLY A 280 -15.76 -13.56 -4.75
C GLY A 280 -15.47 -15.04 -4.95
N GLU A 281 -16.50 -15.88 -4.90
CA GLU A 281 -16.40 -17.33 -5.20
C GLU A 281 -15.93 -17.57 -6.62
N ALA A 282 -16.49 -16.85 -7.60
CA ALA A 282 -16.09 -16.95 -9.00
C ALA A 282 -14.62 -16.56 -9.20
N LEU A 283 -14.18 -15.43 -8.63
CA LEU A 283 -12.80 -14.97 -8.73
C LEU A 283 -11.82 -15.94 -8.03
N ALA A 284 -12.20 -16.48 -6.88
CA ALA A 284 -11.41 -17.48 -6.18
C ALA A 284 -11.27 -18.76 -7.00
N ALA A 285 -12.34 -19.21 -7.67
CA ALA A 285 -12.31 -20.41 -8.53
C ALA A 285 -11.48 -20.20 -9.80
N VAL A 286 -11.57 -19.02 -10.43
CA VAL A 286 -10.91 -18.71 -11.71
C VAL A 286 -9.44 -18.36 -11.54
N ALA A 287 -9.09 -17.58 -10.50
CA ALA A 287 -7.79 -16.96 -10.38
C ALA A 287 -7.14 -17.09 -8.99
N TYR A 288 -7.78 -17.78 -8.05
CA TYR A 288 -7.31 -17.92 -6.66
C TYR A 288 -7.07 -16.58 -5.96
N CYS A 289 -7.87 -15.56 -6.31
CA CYS A 289 -7.77 -14.21 -5.76
C CYS A 289 -8.99 -13.90 -4.89
N HIS A 290 -8.81 -13.00 -3.91
CA HIS A 290 -9.91 -12.46 -3.12
C HIS A 290 -10.44 -11.18 -3.76
N LEU A 291 -11.78 -11.06 -3.77
CA LEU A 291 -12.47 -9.87 -4.21
C LEU A 291 -12.58 -8.88 -3.04
N ASN A 292 -12.14 -7.64 -3.25
CA ASN A 292 -12.26 -6.57 -2.26
C ASN A 292 -12.75 -5.24 -2.85
N LEU A 293 -12.97 -5.17 -4.17
CA LEU A 293 -13.40 -3.97 -4.88
C LEU A 293 -14.80 -4.16 -5.42
N ALA A 294 -15.66 -3.17 -5.23
CA ALA A 294 -17.02 -3.14 -5.73
C ALA A 294 -17.31 -1.81 -6.44
N LEU A 295 -17.99 -1.85 -7.57
CA LEU A 295 -18.59 -0.70 -8.24
C LEU A 295 -20.06 -0.64 -7.88
N ALA A 296 -20.45 0.41 -7.17
CA ALA A 296 -21.77 0.60 -6.57
C ALA A 296 -22.51 1.78 -7.22
N GLU A 297 -22.82 1.68 -8.52
CA GLU A 297 -23.43 2.78 -9.30
C GLU A 297 -24.88 3.08 -8.88
N GLU A 298 -25.64 2.08 -8.42
CA GLU A 298 -27.07 2.19 -8.12
C GLU A 298 -27.39 2.12 -6.62
N LEU A 299 -26.38 2.05 -5.76
CA LEU A 299 -26.57 1.97 -4.32
C LEU A 299 -26.54 3.36 -3.68
N ASP A 300 -27.42 3.55 -2.69
CA ASP A 300 -27.39 4.76 -1.86
C ASP A 300 -26.23 4.75 -0.85
N GLY A 301 -26.04 5.89 -0.14
CA GLY A 301 -24.94 6.05 0.80
C GLY A 301 -24.97 5.06 1.97
N ASP A 302 -26.17 4.75 2.48
CA ASP A 302 -26.34 3.82 3.61
C ASP A 302 -25.98 2.38 3.19
N ALA A 303 -26.35 2.00 1.97
CA ALA A 303 -26.00 0.71 1.40
C ALA A 303 -24.49 0.59 1.13
N THR A 304 -23.87 1.65 0.62
CA THR A 304 -22.42 1.71 0.41
C THR A 304 -21.66 1.57 1.73
N GLU A 305 -22.09 2.27 2.78
CA GLU A 305 -21.48 2.15 4.12
C GLU A 305 -21.59 0.73 4.67
N ALA A 306 -22.71 0.03 4.44
CA ALA A 306 -22.87 -1.36 4.86
C ALA A 306 -21.87 -2.31 4.15
N LEU A 307 -21.59 -2.08 2.86
CA LEU A 307 -20.57 -2.86 2.12
C LEU A 307 -19.16 -2.56 2.62
N GLU A 308 -18.86 -1.31 2.93
CA GLU A 308 -17.56 -0.92 3.51
C GLU A 308 -17.35 -1.54 4.90
N GLN A 309 -18.40 -1.60 5.74
CA GLN A 309 -18.36 -2.31 7.01
C GLN A 309 -18.17 -3.82 6.84
N ALA A 310 -18.61 -4.40 5.73
CA ALA A 310 -18.35 -5.78 5.37
C ALA A 310 -16.93 -6.02 4.81
N GLY A 311 -16.11 -4.97 4.67
CA GLY A 311 -14.70 -5.04 4.27
C GLY A 311 -14.43 -4.82 2.78
N TYR A 312 -15.42 -4.35 2.02
CA TYR A 312 -15.25 -4.01 0.61
C TYR A 312 -14.89 -2.54 0.43
N VAL A 313 -14.10 -2.24 -0.60
CA VAL A 313 -13.83 -0.88 -1.04
C VAL A 313 -14.81 -0.53 -2.16
N CYS A 314 -15.70 0.42 -1.90
CA CYS A 314 -16.73 0.82 -2.85
C CYS A 314 -16.24 1.95 -3.75
N TRP A 315 -16.34 1.73 -5.06
CA TRP A 315 -16.11 2.75 -6.06
C TRP A 315 -17.45 3.38 -6.44
N GLN A 316 -17.53 4.70 -6.41
CA GLN A 316 -18.67 5.48 -6.84
C GLN A 316 -18.27 6.33 -8.05
N THR A 317 -19.15 6.46 -9.02
CA THR A 317 -18.94 7.28 -10.24
C THR A 317 -19.59 8.64 -10.10
#